data_d6c687affbd469bd92c84e90294ab080
#
_entry.id   d6c687affbd469bd92c84e90294ab080
#
_cell.length_a   1.000
_cell.length_b   1.000
_cell.length_c   1.000
_cell.angle_alpha   90.00
_cell.angle_beta   90.00
_cell.angle_gamma   90.00
#
_symmetry.space_group_name_H-M   'P 1'
#
loop_
_entity.id
_entity.type
_entity.pdbx_description
1 polymer ?
#
loop_
_entity_poly.entity_id
_entity_poly.type
_entity_poly.pdbx_seq_one_letter_code
_entity_poly.pdbx_strand_id
1 'polypeptide(L)'
;REPNLTDRTVAALWAPTGGIVCPFNLAIAAGENAIMNGVEFQFETEASSIEKAKDGYIIHTNKGDMETKAIVNAAGLYADVFHNMVSENKIHITARKGEYLFFDKSVGTIFNTTVVPLPGKMGKGIAASYTINGNFFIGPTATDVEDKEGLNTTAEILDKLKEMAASDGYLTRFPLPLNKVITSFAGARAHEDHHEFIVQELEDAPNFFDAAGIESPGLTSSPAIGERLAKIISEKMHLEKKETFNPKRAGFVRFNEISDEEREKLIEENPLYGNVI
;
A
#
# COMPACT_ATOMS: atom_id res chain seq x y z
N ARG A 1 15.42 -8.41 24.12
CA ARG A 1 14.09 -8.11 23.58
C ARG A 1 13.70 -9.11 22.51
N GLU A 2 14.65 -9.48 21.64
CA GLU A 2 14.45 -10.46 20.56
C GLU A 2 15.43 -11.64 20.74
N PRO A 3 15.11 -12.59 21.61
CA PRO A 3 16.05 -13.67 21.98
C PRO A 3 16.37 -14.61 20.81
N ASN A 4 15.54 -14.59 19.78
CA ASN A 4 15.66 -15.46 18.61
C ASN A 4 16.46 -14.84 17.46
N LEU A 5 16.92 -13.60 17.59
CA LEU A 5 17.82 -13.00 16.60
C LEU A 5 19.11 -13.79 16.46
N THR A 6 19.63 -13.79 15.23
CA THR A 6 20.93 -14.40 14.93
C THR A 6 22.04 -13.85 15.82
N ASP A 7 22.97 -14.70 16.22
CA ASP A 7 24.13 -14.33 17.03
C ASP A 7 25.11 -13.39 16.29
N ARG A 8 24.92 -13.16 14.99
CA ARG A 8 25.64 -12.15 14.20
C ARG A 8 25.18 -10.71 14.49
N THR A 9 24.05 -10.54 15.16
CA THR A 9 23.50 -9.22 15.48
C THR A 9 24.29 -8.59 16.62
N VAL A 10 25.08 -7.58 16.31
CA VAL A 10 25.89 -6.85 17.31
C VAL A 10 25.14 -5.68 17.95
N ALA A 11 24.20 -5.07 17.22
CA ALA A 11 23.35 -3.96 17.68
C ALA A 11 22.10 -3.85 16.82
N ALA A 12 21.07 -3.16 17.33
CA ALA A 12 19.87 -2.84 16.59
C ALA A 12 19.32 -1.47 17.04
N LEU A 13 18.71 -0.76 16.10
CA LEU A 13 17.88 0.42 16.41
C LEU A 13 16.50 -0.07 16.83
N TRP A 14 16.05 0.39 17.99
CA TRP A 14 14.74 0.09 18.54
C TRP A 14 13.76 1.25 18.31
N ALA A 15 12.62 0.98 17.65
CA ALA A 15 11.53 1.93 17.46
C ALA A 15 10.33 1.54 18.34
N PRO A 16 10.20 2.07 19.56
CA PRO A 16 9.19 1.63 20.54
C PRO A 16 7.76 1.94 20.12
N THR A 17 7.56 2.91 19.24
CA THR A 17 6.25 3.35 18.73
C THR A 17 5.90 2.70 17.38
N GLY A 18 6.78 1.84 16.86
CA GLY A 18 6.51 1.08 15.63
C GLY A 18 5.38 0.08 15.84
N GLY A 19 4.63 -0.19 14.78
CA GLY A 19 3.52 -1.13 14.80
C GLY A 19 3.22 -1.70 13.42
N ILE A 20 2.26 -2.60 13.36
CA ILE A 20 1.74 -3.17 12.12
C ILE A 20 0.29 -2.73 11.91
N VAL A 21 -0.12 -2.61 10.68
CA VAL A 21 -1.49 -2.27 10.27
C VAL A 21 -1.90 -3.15 9.10
N CYS A 22 -3.18 -3.48 9.03
CA CYS A 22 -3.73 -4.11 7.84
C CYS A 22 -3.83 -3.07 6.72
N PRO A 23 -3.12 -3.25 5.58
CA PRO A 23 -3.14 -2.28 4.49
C PRO A 23 -4.52 -2.13 3.87
N PHE A 24 -5.27 -3.23 3.76
CA PHE A 24 -6.63 -3.22 3.22
C PHE A 24 -7.57 -2.40 4.11
N ASN A 25 -7.57 -2.64 5.42
CA ASN A 25 -8.43 -1.90 6.35
C ASN A 25 -8.08 -0.41 6.39
N LEU A 26 -6.80 -0.06 6.24
CA LEU A 26 -6.38 1.35 6.18
C LEU A 26 -6.93 2.04 4.92
N ALA A 27 -6.79 1.40 3.75
CA ALA A 27 -7.30 1.93 2.49
C ALA A 27 -8.83 2.03 2.49
N ILE A 28 -9.52 0.98 2.96
CA ILE A 28 -11.00 0.97 3.08
C ILE A 28 -11.45 2.09 4.02
N ALA A 29 -10.80 2.25 5.16
CA ALA A 29 -11.16 3.28 6.13
C ALA A 29 -11.03 4.70 5.55
N ALA A 30 -9.98 4.96 4.78
CA ALA A 30 -9.80 6.24 4.09
C ALA A 30 -10.89 6.45 3.01
N GLY A 31 -11.18 5.41 2.22
CA GLY A 31 -12.23 5.45 1.19
C GLY A 31 -13.62 5.71 1.77
N GLU A 32 -14.01 4.99 2.83
CA GLU A 32 -15.29 5.19 3.51
C GLU A 32 -15.42 6.60 4.09
N ASN A 33 -14.36 7.12 4.72
CA ASN A 33 -14.38 8.49 5.21
C ASN A 33 -14.52 9.51 4.07
N ALA A 34 -13.89 9.26 2.92
CA ALA A 34 -14.04 10.10 1.74
C ALA A 34 -15.48 10.09 1.22
N ILE A 35 -16.12 8.92 1.12
CA ILE A 35 -17.53 8.78 0.70
C ILE A 35 -18.46 9.53 1.67
N MET A 36 -18.28 9.39 2.98
CA MET A 36 -19.06 10.10 3.99
C MET A 36 -18.95 11.62 3.87
N ASN A 37 -17.86 12.10 3.31
CA ASN A 37 -17.63 13.52 3.02
C ASN A 37 -17.96 13.93 1.57
N GLY A 38 -18.64 13.08 0.81
CA GLY A 38 -19.23 13.39 -0.50
C GLY A 38 -18.30 13.14 -1.68
N VAL A 39 -17.25 12.33 -1.51
CA VAL A 39 -16.45 11.83 -2.63
C VAL A 39 -17.23 10.71 -3.32
N GLU A 40 -17.29 10.79 -4.65
CA GLU A 40 -17.88 9.75 -5.50
C GLU A 40 -16.79 8.81 -6.01
N PHE A 41 -17.01 7.50 -5.85
CA PHE A 41 -16.12 6.45 -6.36
C PHE A 41 -16.71 5.83 -7.62
N GLN A 42 -15.97 5.89 -8.71
CA GLN A 42 -16.31 5.28 -9.98
C GLN A 42 -15.54 3.96 -10.13
N PHE A 43 -16.08 2.87 -9.55
CA PHE A 43 -15.48 1.54 -9.68
C PHE A 43 -15.59 0.99 -11.11
N GLU A 44 -14.69 0.08 -11.48
CA GLU A 44 -14.63 -0.53 -12.81
C GLU A 44 -14.55 0.54 -13.92
N THR A 45 -13.92 1.67 -13.61
CA THR A 45 -13.72 2.79 -14.53
C THR A 45 -12.24 2.96 -14.76
N GLU A 46 -11.80 2.62 -15.96
CA GLU A 46 -10.41 2.67 -16.38
C GLU A 46 -10.17 3.92 -17.22
N ALA A 47 -9.26 4.78 -16.79
CA ALA A 47 -8.78 5.90 -17.59
C ALA A 47 -7.78 5.39 -18.64
N SER A 48 -8.02 5.71 -19.90
CA SER A 48 -7.15 5.32 -21.02
C SER A 48 -6.25 6.45 -21.50
N SER A 49 -6.72 7.69 -21.43
CA SER A 49 -5.94 8.88 -21.80
C SER A 49 -6.46 10.13 -21.12
N ILE A 50 -5.59 11.15 -21.09
CA ILE A 50 -5.90 12.47 -20.55
C ILE A 50 -5.49 13.50 -21.58
N GLU A 51 -6.40 14.45 -21.89
CA GLU A 51 -6.17 15.56 -22.78
C GLU A 51 -6.30 16.88 -22.02
N LYS A 52 -5.45 17.87 -22.36
CA LYS A 52 -5.59 19.23 -21.87
C LYS A 52 -6.76 19.92 -22.58
N ALA A 53 -7.69 20.47 -21.80
CA ALA A 53 -8.79 21.28 -22.28
C ALA A 53 -8.55 22.77 -21.99
N LYS A 54 -9.44 23.62 -22.46
CA LYS A 54 -9.32 25.08 -22.26
C LYS A 54 -9.30 25.47 -20.77
N ASP A 55 -10.14 24.83 -19.96
CA ASP A 55 -10.34 25.15 -18.54
C ASP A 55 -10.18 23.90 -17.65
N GLY A 56 -9.19 23.04 -17.94
CA GLY A 56 -8.94 21.81 -17.20
C GLY A 56 -8.52 20.65 -18.09
N TYR A 57 -9.14 19.49 -17.90
CA TYR A 57 -8.76 18.24 -18.55
C TYR A 57 -9.99 17.43 -18.96
N ILE A 58 -9.83 16.61 -19.99
CA ILE A 58 -10.75 15.54 -20.37
C ILE A 58 -10.05 14.22 -20.08
N ILE A 59 -10.70 13.38 -19.30
CA ILE A 59 -10.25 12.02 -19.00
C ILE A 59 -11.11 11.06 -19.80
N HIS A 60 -10.51 10.34 -20.75
CA HIS A 60 -11.20 9.31 -21.52
C HIS A 60 -11.21 8.01 -20.71
N THR A 61 -12.39 7.42 -20.55
CA THR A 61 -12.56 6.19 -19.78
C THR A 61 -13.37 5.15 -20.56
N ASN A 62 -13.31 3.91 -20.12
CA ASN A 62 -14.14 2.82 -20.65
C ASN A 62 -15.65 3.03 -20.43
N LYS A 63 -16.05 4.06 -19.63
CA LYS A 63 -17.46 4.43 -19.37
C LYS A 63 -17.84 5.80 -19.96
N GLY A 64 -16.98 6.38 -20.77
CA GLY A 64 -17.16 7.70 -21.39
C GLY A 64 -16.21 8.76 -20.86
N ASP A 65 -16.32 9.93 -21.40
CA ASP A 65 -15.42 11.04 -21.10
C ASP A 65 -15.85 11.78 -19.82
N MET A 66 -14.86 12.24 -19.06
CA MET A 66 -15.05 13.01 -17.83
C MET A 66 -14.30 14.32 -17.92
N GLU A 67 -15.00 15.43 -17.82
CA GLU A 67 -14.40 16.76 -17.76
C GLU A 67 -14.09 17.13 -16.30
N THR A 68 -12.91 17.69 -16.05
CA THR A 68 -12.49 18.12 -14.71
C THR A 68 -11.59 19.35 -14.75
N LYS A 69 -11.63 20.15 -13.69
CA LYS A 69 -10.76 21.33 -13.54
C LYS A 69 -9.36 20.97 -13.03
N ALA A 70 -9.24 19.84 -12.31
CA ALA A 70 -7.98 19.41 -11.74
C ALA A 70 -7.92 17.88 -11.66
N ILE A 71 -6.71 17.34 -11.72
CA ILE A 71 -6.45 15.91 -11.61
C ILE A 71 -5.41 15.68 -10.51
N VAL A 72 -5.64 14.67 -9.69
CA VAL A 72 -4.59 14.05 -8.85
C VAL A 72 -4.28 12.69 -9.43
N ASN A 73 -3.09 12.55 -9.97
CA ASN A 73 -2.58 11.30 -10.50
C ASN A 73 -1.97 10.46 -9.36
N ALA A 74 -2.71 9.50 -8.87
CA ALA A 74 -2.28 8.54 -7.86
C ALA A 74 -2.32 7.09 -8.42
N ALA A 75 -1.96 6.93 -9.69
CA ALA A 75 -2.12 5.68 -10.44
C ALA A 75 -1.03 4.61 -10.15
N GLY A 76 -0.24 4.78 -9.08
CA GLY A 76 0.74 3.80 -8.63
C GLY A 76 1.76 3.45 -9.71
N LEU A 77 1.83 2.19 -10.13
CA LEU A 77 2.73 1.72 -11.18
C LEU A 77 2.53 2.41 -12.54
N TYR A 78 1.34 2.97 -12.78
CA TYR A 78 0.98 3.62 -14.04
C TYR A 78 0.98 5.15 -13.95
N ALA A 79 1.47 5.73 -12.85
CA ALA A 79 1.48 7.18 -12.69
C ALA A 79 2.36 7.88 -13.75
N ASP A 80 3.44 7.25 -14.20
CA ASP A 80 4.27 7.74 -15.31
C ASP A 80 3.51 7.82 -16.65
N VAL A 81 2.60 6.88 -16.89
CA VAL A 81 1.79 6.86 -18.11
C VAL A 81 0.94 8.12 -18.21
N PHE A 82 0.19 8.44 -17.15
CA PHE A 82 -0.69 9.62 -17.13
C PHE A 82 0.09 10.93 -17.01
N HIS A 83 1.16 10.96 -16.22
CA HIS A 83 2.09 12.10 -16.18
C HIS A 83 2.61 12.43 -17.58
N ASN A 84 3.09 11.42 -18.27
CA ASN A 84 3.71 11.56 -19.58
C ASN A 84 2.74 11.94 -20.71
N MET A 85 1.43 11.82 -20.49
CA MET A 85 0.41 12.32 -21.46
C MET A 85 0.30 13.84 -21.46
N VAL A 86 0.55 14.49 -20.31
CA VAL A 86 0.28 15.92 -20.12
C VAL A 86 1.53 16.76 -19.89
N SER A 87 2.66 16.17 -19.55
CA SER A 87 3.93 16.88 -19.28
C SER A 87 4.98 16.58 -20.35
N GLU A 88 5.82 17.56 -20.66
CA GLU A 88 7.03 17.39 -21.47
C GLU A 88 8.19 16.83 -20.63
N ASN A 89 8.16 17.07 -19.31
CA ASN A 89 9.14 16.57 -18.35
C ASN A 89 8.80 15.12 -18.00
N LYS A 90 9.31 14.16 -18.78
CA LYS A 90 8.94 12.75 -18.64
C LYS A 90 9.52 12.13 -17.38
N ILE A 91 8.74 11.28 -16.72
CA ILE A 91 9.17 10.40 -15.65
C ILE A 91 9.05 8.94 -16.08
N HIS A 92 9.74 8.07 -15.35
CA HIS A 92 9.69 6.64 -15.60
C HIS A 92 9.51 5.88 -14.27
N ILE A 93 8.60 4.93 -14.25
CA ILE A 93 8.32 4.08 -13.10
C ILE A 93 8.56 2.63 -13.47
N THR A 94 9.51 2.02 -12.79
CA THR A 94 9.83 0.60 -12.88
C THR A 94 9.01 -0.19 -11.84
N ALA A 95 8.48 -1.32 -12.23
CA ALA A 95 7.84 -2.24 -11.30
C ALA A 95 8.89 -3.00 -10.49
N ARG A 96 9.12 -2.61 -9.24
CA ARG A 96 10.03 -3.31 -8.32
C ARG A 96 9.28 -4.37 -7.54
N LYS A 97 9.30 -5.59 -8.05
CA LYS A 97 8.61 -6.74 -7.49
C LYS A 97 9.25 -7.23 -6.20
N GLY A 98 8.43 -7.49 -5.19
CA GLY A 98 8.82 -8.13 -3.94
C GLY A 98 8.03 -9.41 -3.73
N GLU A 99 8.73 -10.51 -3.48
CA GLU A 99 8.14 -11.81 -3.20
C GLU A 99 8.28 -12.17 -1.73
N TYR A 100 7.33 -12.95 -1.22
CA TYR A 100 7.19 -13.28 0.20
C TYR A 100 6.92 -14.77 0.40
N LEU A 101 7.43 -15.31 1.51
CA LEU A 101 6.99 -16.59 2.08
C LEU A 101 6.11 -16.31 3.30
N PHE A 102 4.98 -16.97 3.35
CA PHE A 102 3.96 -16.80 4.37
C PHE A 102 3.78 -18.09 5.15
N PHE A 103 3.87 -17.99 6.48
CA PHE A 103 3.86 -19.14 7.37
C PHE A 103 2.54 -19.28 8.12
N ASP A 104 2.20 -20.49 8.46
CA ASP A 104 1.09 -20.82 9.34
C ASP A 104 1.30 -20.25 10.75
N LYS A 105 0.23 -19.91 11.44
CA LYS A 105 0.29 -19.40 12.83
C LYS A 105 0.93 -20.38 13.82
N SER A 106 0.91 -21.69 13.52
CA SER A 106 1.52 -22.72 14.33
C SER A 106 3.06 -22.65 14.43
N VAL A 107 3.72 -21.75 13.67
CA VAL A 107 5.14 -21.44 13.90
C VAL A 107 5.38 -20.75 15.24
N GLY A 108 4.34 -20.21 15.86
CA GLY A 108 4.41 -19.49 17.13
C GLY A 108 5.10 -18.14 17.02
N THR A 109 5.54 -17.62 18.17
CA THR A 109 6.22 -16.33 18.24
C THR A 109 7.70 -16.48 17.94
N ILE A 110 8.12 -16.16 16.72
CA ILE A 110 9.51 -16.09 16.31
C ILE A 110 10.17 -14.82 16.84
N PHE A 111 9.55 -13.67 16.60
CA PHE A 111 9.97 -12.35 17.09
C PHE A 111 8.84 -11.68 17.83
N ASN A 112 9.15 -10.76 18.74
CA ASN A 112 8.15 -9.92 19.42
C ASN A 112 7.80 -8.66 18.60
N THR A 113 8.64 -8.34 17.62
CA THR A 113 8.53 -7.14 16.78
C THR A 113 8.85 -7.43 15.32
N THR A 114 8.60 -6.49 14.44
CA THR A 114 9.12 -6.55 13.06
C THR A 114 10.63 -6.37 13.08
N VAL A 115 11.33 -7.29 12.46
CA VAL A 115 12.80 -7.27 12.31
C VAL A 115 13.15 -6.93 10.87
N VAL A 116 13.95 -5.88 10.69
CA VAL A 116 14.40 -5.41 9.39
C VAL A 116 15.93 -5.35 9.40
N PRO A 117 16.62 -5.99 8.46
CA PRO A 117 18.07 -5.87 8.33
C PRO A 117 18.46 -4.46 7.88
N LEU A 118 19.75 -4.15 7.93
CA LEU A 118 20.27 -2.90 7.37
C LEU A 118 19.96 -2.80 5.87
N PRO A 119 19.62 -1.60 5.37
CA PRO A 119 19.37 -1.40 3.95
C PRO A 119 20.58 -1.77 3.08
N GLY A 120 20.32 -2.47 1.98
CA GLY A 120 21.27 -2.74 0.92
C GLY A 120 21.04 -1.85 -0.30
N LYS A 121 21.76 -2.13 -1.40
CA LYS A 121 21.64 -1.37 -2.67
C LYS A 121 20.22 -1.42 -3.26
N MET A 122 19.48 -2.50 -3.04
CA MET A 122 18.10 -2.69 -3.53
C MET A 122 17.02 -2.34 -2.48
N GLY A 123 17.35 -1.56 -1.46
CA GLY A 123 16.43 -1.11 -0.43
C GLY A 123 16.57 -1.83 0.91
N LYS A 124 15.46 -1.97 1.66
CA LYS A 124 15.44 -2.34 3.08
C LYS A 124 15.85 -3.79 3.40
N GLY A 125 16.11 -4.62 2.41
CA GLY A 125 16.38 -6.05 2.59
C GLY A 125 15.12 -6.86 2.97
N ILE A 126 15.33 -8.16 3.22
CA ILE A 126 14.24 -9.09 3.54
C ILE A 126 13.93 -9.01 5.03
N ALA A 127 12.76 -8.49 5.34
CA ALA A 127 12.26 -8.34 6.70
C ALA A 127 11.57 -9.62 7.18
N ALA A 128 11.40 -9.71 8.50
CA ALA A 128 10.56 -10.69 9.16
C ALA A 128 9.52 -9.99 10.03
N SER A 129 8.26 -10.32 9.84
CA SER A 129 7.15 -9.66 10.55
C SER A 129 5.95 -10.58 10.67
N TYR A 130 4.93 -10.07 11.35
CA TYR A 130 3.61 -10.69 11.45
C TYR A 130 2.56 -9.85 10.76
N THR A 131 1.49 -10.53 10.32
CA THR A 131 0.24 -9.83 10.00
C THR A 131 -0.52 -9.52 11.29
N ILE A 132 -1.53 -8.65 11.20
CA ILE A 132 -2.44 -8.39 12.33
C ILE A 132 -3.17 -9.66 12.80
N ASN A 133 -3.25 -10.69 11.96
CA ASN A 133 -3.87 -11.97 12.26
C ASN A 133 -2.89 -12.99 12.86
N GLY A 134 -1.62 -12.63 13.07
CA GLY A 134 -0.61 -13.46 13.71
C GLY A 134 0.12 -14.44 12.78
N ASN A 135 -0.06 -14.37 11.47
CA ASN A 135 0.74 -15.15 10.55
C ASN A 135 2.12 -14.50 10.39
N PHE A 136 3.16 -15.32 10.46
CA PHE A 136 4.54 -14.88 10.24
C PHE A 136 4.85 -14.85 8.74
N PHE A 137 5.69 -13.92 8.32
CA PHE A 137 6.19 -13.87 6.95
C PHE A 137 7.62 -13.35 6.88
N ILE A 138 8.32 -13.72 5.82
CA ILE A 138 9.59 -13.15 5.41
C ILE A 138 9.49 -12.57 4.01
N GLY A 139 10.15 -11.44 3.78
CA GLY A 139 10.07 -10.66 2.55
C GLY A 139 10.02 -9.16 2.86
N PRO A 140 9.86 -8.33 1.85
CA PRO A 140 9.92 -8.65 0.43
C PRO A 140 11.35 -8.87 -0.08
N THR A 141 11.46 -9.53 -1.22
CA THR A 141 12.63 -9.41 -2.09
C THR A 141 12.58 -8.11 -2.89
N ALA A 142 13.54 -7.86 -3.76
CA ALA A 142 13.51 -6.71 -4.66
C ALA A 142 14.10 -7.12 -6.02
N THR A 143 13.24 -7.14 -7.04
CA THR A 143 13.60 -7.48 -8.41
C THR A 143 12.87 -6.53 -9.34
N ASP A 144 13.60 -5.79 -10.16
CA ASP A 144 13.02 -4.90 -11.16
C ASP A 144 12.51 -5.75 -12.33
N VAL A 145 11.27 -5.50 -12.75
CA VAL A 145 10.61 -6.21 -13.86
C VAL A 145 9.98 -5.19 -14.81
N GLU A 146 10.02 -5.49 -16.09
CA GLU A 146 9.45 -4.62 -17.13
C GLU A 146 7.92 -4.72 -17.17
N ASP A 147 7.39 -5.92 -16.95
CA ASP A 147 5.95 -6.15 -16.92
C ASP A 147 5.36 -5.67 -15.61
N LYS A 148 4.63 -4.55 -15.66
CA LYS A 148 3.95 -3.95 -14.50
C LYS A 148 2.85 -4.87 -13.93
N GLU A 149 2.32 -5.80 -14.72
CA GLU A 149 1.32 -6.81 -14.32
C GLU A 149 1.95 -8.14 -13.87
N GLY A 150 3.27 -8.29 -13.98
CA GLY A 150 4.02 -9.50 -13.66
C GLY A 150 4.08 -9.81 -12.15
N LEU A 151 2.92 -9.98 -11.50
CA LEU A 151 2.80 -10.22 -10.05
C LEU A 151 2.90 -11.70 -9.65
N ASN A 152 3.31 -12.57 -10.57
CA ASN A 152 3.58 -13.97 -10.27
C ASN A 152 4.83 -14.13 -9.39
N THR A 153 4.81 -15.10 -8.49
CA THR A 153 6.02 -15.55 -7.80
C THR A 153 6.90 -16.38 -8.72
N THR A 154 8.21 -16.38 -8.50
CA THR A 154 9.18 -17.10 -9.32
C THR A 154 9.90 -18.16 -8.50
N ALA A 155 10.11 -19.35 -9.09
CA ALA A 155 10.78 -20.47 -8.40
C ALA A 155 12.17 -20.08 -7.90
N GLU A 156 12.94 -19.36 -8.73
CA GLU A 156 14.29 -18.91 -8.36
C GLU A 156 14.31 -18.06 -7.10
N ILE A 157 13.40 -17.07 -7.02
CA ILE A 157 13.35 -16.15 -5.88
C ILE A 157 12.78 -16.85 -4.63
N LEU A 158 11.75 -17.69 -4.80
CA LEU A 158 11.21 -18.47 -3.68
C LEU A 158 12.23 -19.45 -3.12
N ASP A 159 13.06 -20.06 -3.95
CA ASP A 159 14.12 -20.98 -3.49
C ASP A 159 15.20 -20.20 -2.74
N LYS A 160 15.60 -19.01 -3.18
CA LYS A 160 16.48 -18.13 -2.39
C LYS A 160 15.88 -17.77 -1.02
N LEU A 161 14.58 -17.45 -0.97
CA LEU A 161 13.90 -17.17 0.31
C LEU A 161 13.87 -18.38 1.22
N LYS A 162 13.65 -19.60 0.67
CA LYS A 162 13.68 -20.85 1.43
C LYS A 162 15.09 -21.17 1.94
N GLU A 163 16.12 -21.00 1.11
CA GLU A 163 17.51 -21.17 1.52
C GLU A 163 17.89 -20.23 2.68
N MET A 164 17.47 -18.96 2.59
CA MET A 164 17.69 -17.99 3.67
C MET A 164 16.93 -18.37 4.94
N ALA A 165 15.68 -18.82 4.81
CA ALA A 165 14.85 -19.26 5.93
C ALA A 165 15.41 -20.53 6.61
N ALA A 166 15.98 -21.44 5.84
CA ALA A 166 16.56 -22.68 6.30
C ALA A 166 17.97 -22.52 6.91
N SER A 167 18.66 -21.40 6.59
CA SER A 167 20.03 -21.19 7.08
C SER A 167 20.05 -20.69 8.52
N ASP A 168 20.96 -21.23 9.31
CA ASP A 168 21.28 -20.65 10.62
C ASP A 168 21.88 -19.27 10.45
N GLY A 169 21.27 -18.29 11.08
CA GLY A 169 21.88 -16.97 11.25
C GLY A 169 21.66 -15.94 10.14
N TYR A 170 20.64 -16.09 9.29
CA TYR A 170 20.22 -14.96 8.46
C TYR A 170 19.49 -13.91 9.32
N LEU A 171 18.34 -14.24 9.87
CA LEU A 171 17.60 -13.41 10.82
C LEU A 171 17.46 -14.08 12.18
N THR A 172 17.27 -15.39 12.20
CA THR A 172 17.09 -16.22 13.40
C THR A 172 18.35 -17.04 13.69
N ARG A 173 18.53 -17.45 14.96
CA ARG A 173 19.57 -18.37 15.39
C ARG A 173 19.25 -19.85 15.12
N PHE A 174 18.12 -20.11 14.49
CA PHE A 174 17.66 -21.45 14.12
C PHE A 174 16.96 -21.37 12.75
N PRO A 175 16.94 -22.48 11.99
CA PRO A 175 16.21 -22.52 10.72
C PRO A 175 14.70 -22.39 10.94
N LEU A 176 14.04 -21.64 10.07
CA LEU A 176 12.59 -21.53 10.08
C LEU A 176 11.95 -22.83 9.53
N PRO A 177 10.80 -23.25 10.07
CA PRO A 177 10.16 -24.51 9.68
C PRO A 177 9.48 -24.38 8.29
N LEU A 178 10.19 -24.68 7.21
CA LEU A 178 9.68 -24.56 5.84
C LEU A 178 8.43 -25.41 5.57
N ASN A 179 8.23 -26.49 6.30
CA ASN A 179 7.00 -27.30 6.24
C ASN A 179 5.75 -26.59 6.80
N LYS A 180 5.92 -25.40 7.36
CA LYS A 180 4.85 -24.51 7.82
C LYS A 180 4.59 -23.35 6.86
N VAL A 181 5.24 -23.31 5.72
CA VAL A 181 4.89 -22.35 4.65
C VAL A 181 3.52 -22.76 4.06
N ILE A 182 2.56 -21.85 4.11
CA ILE A 182 1.19 -22.10 3.62
C ILE A 182 0.92 -21.44 2.26
N THR A 183 1.65 -20.35 1.93
CA THR A 183 1.53 -19.69 0.64
C THR A 183 2.73 -18.79 0.37
N SER A 184 2.81 -18.30 -0.86
CA SER A 184 3.68 -17.23 -1.30
C SER A 184 2.88 -16.23 -2.13
N PHE A 185 3.33 -14.99 -2.15
CA PHE A 185 2.72 -13.95 -2.98
C PHE A 185 3.79 -12.94 -3.40
N ALA A 186 3.44 -12.12 -4.38
CA ALA A 186 4.26 -11.03 -4.84
C ALA A 186 3.44 -9.74 -4.96
N GLY A 187 4.13 -8.61 -4.90
CA GLY A 187 3.57 -7.30 -5.18
C GLY A 187 4.64 -6.39 -5.77
N ALA A 188 4.24 -5.45 -6.60
CA ALA A 188 5.15 -4.51 -7.22
C ALA A 188 5.04 -3.12 -6.57
N ARG A 189 6.19 -2.46 -6.42
CA ARG A 189 6.33 -1.09 -5.93
C ARG A 189 6.61 -0.17 -7.12
N ALA A 190 6.02 1.02 -7.08
CA ALA A 190 6.20 2.04 -8.08
C ALA A 190 7.55 2.75 -7.86
N HIS A 191 8.64 2.14 -8.37
CA HIS A 191 9.98 2.67 -8.21
C HIS A 191 10.27 3.72 -9.28
N GLU A 192 10.50 4.95 -8.86
CA GLU A 192 10.89 6.05 -9.74
C GLU A 192 12.42 6.14 -9.83
N ASP A 193 12.96 6.48 -11.00
CA ASP A 193 14.39 6.40 -11.31
C ASP A 193 15.30 7.21 -10.38
N HIS A 194 14.81 8.30 -9.81
CA HIS A 194 15.56 9.14 -8.86
C HIS A 194 15.35 8.74 -7.41
N HIS A 195 14.55 7.70 -7.13
CA HIS A 195 14.20 7.24 -5.78
C HIS A 195 13.46 8.28 -4.93
N GLU A 196 12.70 9.17 -5.55
CA GLU A 196 11.95 10.22 -4.86
C GLU A 196 10.44 10.08 -5.04
N PHE A 197 9.69 10.53 -4.05
CA PHE A 197 8.24 10.67 -4.16
C PHE A 197 7.93 11.99 -4.86
N ILE A 198 7.21 11.93 -5.96
CA ILE A 198 6.76 13.10 -6.70
C ILE A 198 5.38 13.50 -6.14
N VAL A 199 5.36 14.54 -5.28
CA VAL A 199 4.15 15.02 -4.61
C VAL A 199 4.03 16.53 -4.82
N GLN A 200 3.56 16.92 -6.00
CA GLN A 200 3.54 18.32 -6.46
C GLN A 200 2.59 18.57 -7.62
N GLU A 201 2.33 19.84 -7.93
CA GLU A 201 1.74 20.25 -9.20
C GLU A 201 2.80 20.21 -10.31
N LEU A 202 2.41 19.86 -11.52
CA LEU A 202 3.29 19.91 -12.69
C LEU A 202 3.45 21.35 -13.19
N GLU A 203 4.69 21.73 -13.49
CA GLU A 203 5.02 23.09 -13.95
C GLU A 203 4.40 23.42 -15.32
N ASP A 204 4.34 22.43 -16.21
CA ASP A 204 3.86 22.55 -17.59
C ASP A 204 2.44 22.02 -17.81
N ALA A 205 1.78 21.55 -16.75
CA ALA A 205 0.40 21.08 -16.76
C ALA A 205 -0.36 21.63 -15.53
N PRO A 206 -0.82 22.89 -15.56
CA PRO A 206 -1.48 23.54 -14.43
C PRO A 206 -2.71 22.76 -13.95
N ASN A 207 -2.87 22.62 -12.62
CA ASN A 207 -3.92 21.86 -11.97
C ASN A 207 -3.82 20.32 -12.18
N PHE A 208 -2.70 19.83 -12.69
CA PHE A 208 -2.37 18.40 -12.65
C PHE A 208 -1.37 18.17 -11.52
N PHE A 209 -1.74 17.33 -10.58
CA PHE A 209 -0.95 17.06 -9.37
C PHE A 209 -0.55 15.59 -9.35
N ASP A 210 0.74 15.33 -9.13
CA ASP A 210 1.23 13.97 -8.97
C ASP A 210 1.28 13.51 -7.51
N ALA A 211 0.92 12.26 -7.32
CA ALA A 211 1.29 11.39 -6.21
C ALA A 211 1.97 10.15 -6.82
N ALA A 212 3.12 10.36 -7.47
CA ALA A 212 3.81 9.36 -8.29
C ALA A 212 5.12 8.89 -7.66
N GLY A 213 5.65 7.74 -8.10
CA GLY A 213 6.89 7.18 -7.57
C GLY A 213 6.80 6.77 -6.11
N ILE A 214 5.60 6.54 -5.59
CA ILE A 214 5.37 6.26 -4.17
C ILE A 214 5.55 4.77 -3.93
N GLU A 215 6.78 4.39 -3.63
CA GLU A 215 7.14 3.06 -3.14
C GLU A 215 7.18 3.01 -1.60
N SER A 216 7.85 2.03 -1.00
CA SER A 216 7.99 1.96 0.46
C SER A 216 8.84 3.13 1.00
N PRO A 217 8.34 3.88 2.02
CA PRO A 217 7.22 3.61 2.94
C PRO A 217 5.90 4.32 2.57
N GLY A 218 5.46 4.29 1.34
CA GLY A 218 4.32 5.03 0.82
C GLY A 218 3.03 4.83 1.60
N LEU A 219 2.69 3.59 1.96
CA LEU A 219 1.46 3.32 2.73
C LEU A 219 1.47 4.06 4.08
N THR A 220 2.58 3.99 4.82
CA THR A 220 2.73 4.69 6.10
C THR A 220 2.71 6.21 5.92
N SER A 221 3.23 6.71 4.80
CA SER A 221 3.30 8.14 4.49
C SER A 221 2.01 8.67 3.84
N SER A 222 1.09 7.79 3.41
CA SER A 222 -0.08 8.19 2.61
C SER A 222 -0.96 9.25 3.26
N PRO A 223 -1.19 9.28 4.60
CA PRO A 223 -1.96 10.36 5.21
C PRO A 223 -1.27 11.73 5.07
N ALA A 224 0.05 11.77 5.26
CA ALA A 224 0.83 13.01 5.12
C ALA A 224 0.92 13.47 3.66
N ILE A 225 1.01 12.53 2.71
CA ILE A 225 0.97 12.80 1.27
C ILE A 225 -0.39 13.42 0.89
N GLY A 226 -1.48 12.81 1.36
CA GLY A 226 -2.84 13.30 1.13
C GLY A 226 -3.05 14.70 1.70
N GLU A 227 -2.59 14.97 2.93
CA GLU A 227 -2.65 16.28 3.57
C GLU A 227 -1.84 17.33 2.78
N ARG A 228 -0.63 16.98 2.34
CA ARG A 228 0.21 17.85 1.51
C ARG A 228 -0.47 18.21 0.20
N LEU A 229 -1.02 17.23 -0.53
CA LEU A 229 -1.73 17.47 -1.79
C LEU A 229 -2.98 18.31 -1.56
N ALA A 230 -3.79 17.99 -0.55
CA ALA A 230 -4.98 18.76 -0.22
C ALA A 230 -4.63 20.24 0.07
N LYS A 231 -3.51 20.50 0.75
CA LYS A 231 -3.02 21.85 1.00
C LYS A 231 -2.63 22.56 -0.31
N ILE A 232 -1.80 21.93 -1.15
CA ILE A 232 -1.36 22.50 -2.42
C ILE A 232 -2.57 22.84 -3.32
N ILE A 233 -3.52 21.90 -3.45
CA ILE A 233 -4.71 22.05 -4.26
C ILE A 233 -5.61 23.17 -3.72
N SER A 234 -5.87 23.20 -2.41
CA SER A 234 -6.74 24.20 -1.81
C SER A 234 -6.17 25.62 -1.92
N GLU A 235 -4.87 25.79 -1.75
CA GLU A 235 -4.18 27.07 -1.95
C GLU A 235 -4.24 27.50 -3.44
N LYS A 236 -3.96 26.58 -4.36
CA LYS A 236 -3.95 26.85 -5.81
C LYS A 236 -5.33 27.20 -6.36
N MET A 237 -6.33 26.46 -5.94
CA MET A 237 -7.70 26.61 -6.46
C MET A 237 -8.59 27.51 -5.58
N HIS A 238 -8.02 28.12 -4.53
CA HIS A 238 -8.74 28.96 -3.55
C HIS A 238 -9.97 28.28 -2.95
N LEU A 239 -9.79 26.98 -2.55
CA LEU A 239 -10.89 26.21 -1.98
C LEU A 239 -11.09 26.55 -0.50
N GLU A 240 -12.35 26.68 -0.11
CA GLU A 240 -12.73 26.85 1.30
C GLU A 240 -12.89 25.50 1.99
N LYS A 241 -12.69 25.49 3.31
CA LYS A 241 -12.94 24.30 4.10
C LYS A 241 -14.43 23.97 4.15
N LYS A 242 -14.76 22.71 3.97
CA LYS A 242 -16.13 22.23 4.07
C LYS A 242 -16.62 22.30 5.53
N GLU A 243 -17.67 23.07 5.80
CA GLU A 243 -18.23 23.24 7.14
C GLU A 243 -18.75 21.93 7.75
N THR A 244 -19.28 21.05 6.89
CA THR A 244 -19.87 19.76 7.29
C THR A 244 -18.88 18.60 7.28
N PHE A 245 -17.55 18.87 7.23
CA PHE A 245 -16.56 17.82 7.17
C PHE A 245 -16.57 16.97 8.47
N ASN A 246 -16.72 15.66 8.29
CA ASN A 246 -16.65 14.70 9.39
C ASN A 246 -15.34 13.90 9.32
N PRO A 247 -14.38 14.13 10.24
CA PRO A 247 -13.12 13.39 10.26
C PRO A 247 -13.25 11.96 10.81
N LYS A 248 -14.42 11.61 11.40
CA LYS A 248 -14.64 10.31 12.02
C LYS A 248 -15.56 9.47 11.15
N ARG A 249 -15.07 8.31 10.72
CA ARG A 249 -15.95 7.32 10.14
C ARG A 249 -16.63 6.49 11.23
N ALA A 250 -17.81 5.94 10.92
CA ALA A 250 -18.41 4.90 11.75
C ALA A 250 -17.48 3.67 11.77
N GLY A 251 -17.22 3.13 12.94
CA GLY A 251 -16.45 1.90 13.06
C GLY A 251 -17.19 0.71 12.45
N PHE A 252 -16.47 -0.32 12.05
CA PHE A 252 -17.13 -1.61 11.75
C PHE A 252 -17.73 -2.19 12.99
N VAL A 253 -18.95 -2.71 12.86
CA VAL A 253 -19.51 -3.57 13.88
C VAL A 253 -18.70 -4.87 13.90
N ARG A 254 -18.06 -5.17 15.01
CA ARG A 254 -17.35 -6.43 15.20
C ARG A 254 -18.36 -7.53 15.52
N PHE A 255 -18.95 -8.08 14.48
CA PHE A 255 -20.07 -9.02 14.56
C PHE A 255 -19.82 -10.20 15.52
N ASN A 256 -18.57 -10.64 15.63
CA ASN A 256 -18.16 -11.74 16.53
C ASN A 256 -18.01 -11.32 18.01
N GLU A 257 -18.03 -10.02 18.31
CA GLU A 257 -17.84 -9.49 19.67
C GLU A 257 -19.13 -8.99 20.30
N ILE A 258 -20.26 -9.01 19.56
CA ILE A 258 -21.59 -8.59 20.04
C ILE A 258 -22.46 -9.78 20.41
N SER A 259 -23.53 -9.55 21.19
CA SER A 259 -24.47 -10.58 21.63
C SER A 259 -25.32 -11.14 20.45
N ASP A 260 -25.95 -12.28 20.66
CA ASP A 260 -26.82 -12.88 19.64
C ASP A 260 -28.03 -12.00 19.35
N GLU A 261 -28.63 -11.37 20.37
CA GLU A 261 -29.72 -10.42 20.20
C GLU A 261 -29.34 -9.20 19.37
N GLU A 262 -28.11 -8.69 19.55
CA GLU A 262 -27.59 -7.57 18.75
C GLU A 262 -27.32 -8.00 17.32
N ARG A 263 -26.86 -9.24 17.09
CA ARG A 263 -26.67 -9.80 15.74
C ARG A 263 -27.99 -9.94 15.01
N GLU A 264 -29.01 -10.52 15.66
CA GLU A 264 -30.35 -10.66 15.09
C GLU A 264 -30.91 -9.31 14.67
N LYS A 265 -30.81 -8.29 15.54
CA LYS A 265 -31.24 -6.92 15.23
C LYS A 265 -30.51 -6.33 14.04
N LEU A 266 -29.19 -6.51 13.96
CA LEU A 266 -28.42 -6.02 12.83
C LEU A 266 -28.80 -6.71 11.52
N ILE A 267 -29.09 -8.02 11.55
CA ILE A 267 -29.56 -8.78 10.38
C ILE A 267 -30.95 -8.30 9.95
N GLU A 268 -31.83 -8.00 10.89
CA GLU A 268 -33.16 -7.42 10.58
C GLU A 268 -33.02 -6.03 9.92
N GLU A 269 -32.12 -5.18 10.42
CA GLU A 269 -31.86 -3.85 9.88
C GLU A 269 -31.16 -3.91 8.50
N ASN A 270 -30.22 -4.85 8.35
CA ASN A 270 -29.47 -5.06 7.10
C ASN A 270 -29.16 -6.55 6.89
N PRO A 271 -29.94 -7.24 6.02
CA PRO A 271 -29.76 -8.68 5.77
C PRO A 271 -28.36 -9.11 5.31
N LEU A 272 -27.52 -8.19 4.82
CA LEU A 272 -26.14 -8.51 4.43
C LEU A 272 -25.30 -8.97 5.62
N TYR A 273 -25.62 -8.56 6.84
CA TYR A 273 -24.95 -9.07 8.05
C TYR A 273 -25.18 -10.57 8.27
N GLY A 274 -26.22 -11.16 7.72
CA GLY A 274 -26.46 -12.60 7.76
C GLY A 274 -25.49 -13.44 6.93
N ASN A 275 -24.69 -12.81 6.07
CA ASN A 275 -23.67 -13.47 5.24
C ASN A 275 -22.25 -13.42 5.86
N VAL A 276 -22.11 -12.91 7.08
CA VAL A 276 -20.83 -12.87 7.78
C VAL A 276 -20.55 -14.25 8.38
N ILE A 277 -19.42 -14.86 8.00
CA ILE A 277 -18.96 -16.18 8.47
C ILE A 277 -17.91 -16.00 9.56
#